data_9628aa16803fa74cc1973379d0fa08d3
#
_entry.id   9628aa16803fa74cc1973379d0fa08d3
#
_cell.length_a   1.000
_cell.length_b   1.000
_cell.length_c   1.000
_cell.angle_alpha   90.00
_cell.angle_beta   90.00
_cell.angle_gamma   90.00
#
_symmetry.space_group_name_H-M   'P 1'
#
loop_
_entity.id
_entity.type
_entity.pdbx_description
1 polymer ?
#
loop_
_entity_poly.entity_id
_entity_poly.type
_entity_poly.pdbx_seq_one_letter_code
_entity_poly.pdbx_strand_id
1 'polypeptide(L)'
;MAGMQKDVGAATPMMAQYLALKSTVPDCLLFYRMGDFFELFLEDAKVAAACLDIALTARGEHQGQPIAMCGVPAHSHEAYLARLIKAGHRVAIADQTETPEQAKKRGGSKALVARGIVRVVTAGTLTEEALLDARAANWLVAIAETGGMVGIAAADISTGRFEIMECPAASLDAELARLDPAETIAADGSALAPADAYLAPREGFDSLAAERRLQSLFGVATLDGYGGFTRAELAAAGGLLAYLEQAGQGALPFLQPPGRRASADHMMIDAATRESLEITQAQAGGRKGSLLDAVDRSVTGAGARLLAADLAAPLTDRAAIEERLDLVAAFEGDGALRERLRQSLRALPDVGRALGRLVAGRGSPRDLGQLRDGLDQGYALHELLGRVDPRPPLLDRLLPRFLGHGALVDQ
;
A
#
# COMPACT_ATOMS: atom_id res chain seq x y z
N MET A 1 63.56 8.47 -8.70
CA MET A 1 62.33 9.08 -8.20
C MET A 1 61.18 8.61 -9.14
N ALA A 2 60.50 7.54 -8.77
CA ALA A 2 59.33 7.04 -9.52
C ALA A 2 58.13 7.70 -8.90
N GLY A 3 57.53 8.65 -9.63
CA GLY A 3 56.27 9.28 -9.24
C GLY A 3 55.16 8.27 -9.30
N MET A 4 54.53 8.01 -8.16
CA MET A 4 53.22 7.35 -8.10
C MET A 4 52.21 8.16 -8.87
N GLN A 5 51.92 7.77 -10.09
CA GLN A 5 50.69 8.20 -10.77
C GLN A 5 49.50 7.70 -9.92
N LYS A 6 48.85 8.63 -9.23
CA LYS A 6 47.54 8.40 -8.65
C LYS A 6 46.59 8.07 -9.79
N ASP A 7 46.03 6.87 -9.79
CA ASP A 7 44.99 6.42 -10.70
C ASP A 7 43.74 7.29 -10.48
N VAL A 8 43.63 8.35 -11.27
CA VAL A 8 42.53 9.31 -11.25
C VAL A 8 41.38 8.67 -12.06
N GLY A 9 40.53 7.83 -11.43
CA GLY A 9 39.37 7.34 -12.14
C GLY A 9 38.63 6.13 -11.59
N ALA A 10 39.23 5.29 -10.74
CA ALA A 10 38.51 4.13 -10.21
C ALA A 10 37.67 4.52 -8.97
N ALA A 11 36.35 4.21 -9.03
CA ALA A 11 35.48 4.35 -7.87
C ALA A 11 35.99 3.51 -6.70
N THR A 12 35.89 4.02 -5.47
CA THR A 12 36.18 3.20 -4.28
C THR A 12 35.26 1.96 -4.28
N PRO A 13 35.68 0.83 -3.65
CA PRO A 13 34.81 -0.37 -3.61
C PRO A 13 33.40 -0.10 -3.12
N MET A 14 33.22 0.79 -2.15
CA MET A 14 31.91 1.20 -1.64
C MET A 14 31.13 1.98 -2.69
N MET A 15 31.74 2.93 -3.37
CA MET A 15 31.08 3.71 -4.42
C MET A 15 30.75 2.84 -5.64
N ALA A 16 31.59 1.87 -5.98
CA ALA A 16 31.27 0.91 -7.04
C ALA A 16 30.06 0.06 -6.70
N GLN A 17 29.93 -0.40 -5.45
CA GLN A 17 28.73 -1.13 -4.97
C GLN A 17 27.49 -0.23 -5.01
N TYR A 18 27.58 1.03 -4.56
CA TYR A 18 26.50 2.00 -4.61
C TYR A 18 26.01 2.22 -6.05
N LEU A 19 26.91 2.50 -6.98
CA LEU A 19 26.59 2.75 -8.39
C LEU A 19 25.98 1.53 -9.06
N ALA A 20 26.47 0.31 -8.74
CA ALA A 20 25.89 -0.93 -9.24
C ALA A 20 24.43 -1.10 -8.77
N LEU A 21 24.14 -0.83 -7.49
CA LEU A 21 22.76 -0.88 -6.99
C LEU A 21 21.90 0.24 -7.59
N LYS A 22 22.42 1.47 -7.67
CA LYS A 22 21.69 2.60 -8.26
C LYS A 22 21.31 2.34 -9.72
N SER A 23 22.16 1.68 -10.49
CA SER A 23 21.86 1.36 -11.89
C SER A 23 20.66 0.41 -12.07
N THR A 24 20.30 -0.37 -11.05
CA THR A 24 19.11 -1.25 -11.07
C THR A 24 17.81 -0.53 -10.71
N VAL A 25 17.90 0.66 -10.10
CA VAL A 25 16.76 1.49 -9.67
C VAL A 25 17.02 2.96 -10.00
N PRO A 26 17.20 3.31 -11.28
CA PRO A 26 17.65 4.64 -11.68
C PRO A 26 16.67 5.76 -11.29
N ASP A 27 15.38 5.46 -11.22
CA ASP A 27 14.27 6.35 -10.89
C ASP A 27 13.98 6.49 -9.39
N CYS A 28 14.72 5.77 -8.53
CA CYS A 28 14.53 5.82 -7.07
C CYS A 28 15.67 6.59 -6.39
N LEU A 29 15.37 7.31 -5.32
CA LEU A 29 16.37 7.75 -4.36
C LEU A 29 16.91 6.53 -3.59
N LEU A 30 18.22 6.32 -3.56
CA LEU A 30 18.81 5.13 -2.95
C LEU A 30 19.23 5.38 -1.50
N PHE A 31 18.46 4.86 -0.55
CA PHE A 31 18.86 4.77 0.86
C PHE A 31 19.86 3.62 1.02
N TYR A 32 21.14 3.96 1.17
CA TYR A 32 22.21 2.99 1.25
C TYR A 32 22.71 2.85 2.70
N ARG A 33 22.50 1.69 3.30
CA ARG A 33 22.82 1.43 4.72
C ARG A 33 24.32 1.51 5.00
N MET A 34 24.72 2.44 5.87
CA MET A 34 26.09 2.63 6.35
C MET A 34 26.09 2.70 7.88
N GLY A 35 26.28 1.56 8.55
CA GLY A 35 26.21 1.49 10.01
C GLY A 35 24.83 1.92 10.51
N ASP A 36 24.80 2.97 11.34
CA ASP A 36 23.56 3.49 11.94
C ASP A 36 22.83 4.54 11.08
N PHE A 37 23.28 4.75 9.83
CA PHE A 37 22.69 5.69 8.90
C PHE A 37 22.28 5.03 7.59
N PHE A 38 21.30 5.64 6.92
CA PHE A 38 21.10 5.52 5.49
C PHE A 38 21.74 6.75 4.83
N GLU A 39 22.74 6.54 4.00
CA GLU A 39 23.44 7.58 3.27
C GLU A 39 22.94 7.62 1.81
N LEU A 40 22.83 8.81 1.26
CA LEU A 40 22.55 9.05 -0.15
C LEU A 40 23.74 9.80 -0.76
N PHE A 41 24.01 9.54 -2.04
CA PHE A 41 25.16 10.10 -2.72
C PHE A 41 24.77 10.76 -4.05
N LEU A 42 25.65 11.60 -4.57
CA LEU A 42 25.54 12.26 -5.89
C LEU A 42 24.24 13.07 -6.01
N GLU A 43 23.48 12.89 -7.09
CA GLU A 43 22.22 13.61 -7.31
C GLU A 43 21.15 13.24 -6.28
N ASP A 44 21.07 11.97 -5.87
CA ASP A 44 20.12 11.55 -4.83
C ASP A 44 20.32 12.32 -3.53
N ALA A 45 21.57 12.61 -3.17
CA ALA A 45 21.88 13.40 -1.98
C ALA A 45 21.39 14.84 -2.10
N LYS A 46 21.53 15.47 -3.27
CA LYS A 46 21.07 16.85 -3.50
C LYS A 46 19.56 16.96 -3.41
N VAL A 47 18.86 16.04 -4.09
CA VAL A 47 17.39 15.98 -4.07
C VAL A 47 16.87 15.72 -2.66
N ALA A 48 17.42 14.71 -1.98
CA ALA A 48 16.98 14.35 -0.64
C ALA A 48 17.30 15.46 0.38
N ALA A 49 18.50 16.08 0.33
CA ALA A 49 18.86 17.17 1.24
C ALA A 49 17.92 18.36 1.09
N ALA A 50 17.57 18.74 -0.14
CA ALA A 50 16.63 19.83 -0.41
C ALA A 50 15.21 19.51 0.08
N CYS A 51 14.70 18.29 -0.19
CA CYS A 51 13.36 17.87 0.23
C CYS A 51 13.23 17.72 1.75
N LEU A 52 14.27 17.19 2.40
CA LEU A 52 14.28 16.88 3.83
C LEU A 52 14.77 18.02 4.71
N ASP A 53 15.29 19.10 4.11
CA ASP A 53 15.94 20.21 4.84
C ASP A 53 17.03 19.69 5.80
N ILE A 54 17.96 18.88 5.27
CA ILE A 54 19.09 18.32 6.00
C ILE A 54 20.41 18.75 5.35
N ALA A 55 21.50 18.68 6.11
CA ALA A 55 22.81 19.09 5.65
C ALA A 55 23.28 18.26 4.45
N LEU A 56 23.65 18.96 3.36
CA LEU A 56 24.38 18.39 2.25
C LEU A 56 25.87 18.55 2.51
N THR A 57 26.61 17.44 2.53
CA THR A 57 28.07 17.40 2.77
C THR A 57 28.77 16.77 1.57
N ALA A 58 30.09 16.61 1.65
CA ALA A 58 30.87 15.91 0.64
C ALA A 58 31.77 14.87 1.31
N ARG A 59 31.90 13.68 0.67
CA ARG A 59 32.75 12.59 1.16
C ARG A 59 33.59 11.99 0.04
N GLY A 60 34.85 12.36 0.01
CA GLY A 60 35.78 11.89 -1.02
C GLY A 60 35.52 12.52 -2.39
N GLU A 61 36.16 11.97 -3.42
CA GLU A 61 36.07 12.45 -4.79
C GLU A 61 35.78 11.27 -5.74
N HIS A 62 34.99 11.55 -6.77
CA HIS A 62 34.74 10.65 -7.89
C HIS A 62 34.91 11.43 -9.17
N GLN A 63 35.74 10.94 -10.10
CA GLN A 63 36.06 11.63 -11.36
C GLN A 63 36.51 13.09 -11.17
N GLY A 64 37.29 13.38 -10.09
CA GLY A 64 37.79 14.74 -9.78
C GLY A 64 36.76 15.70 -9.23
N GLN A 65 35.55 15.23 -8.89
CA GLN A 65 34.52 16.05 -8.27
C GLN A 65 34.20 15.54 -6.86
N PRO A 66 33.94 16.43 -5.88
CA PRO A 66 33.51 16.04 -4.55
C PRO A 66 32.18 15.22 -4.65
N ILE A 67 32.10 14.08 -3.94
CA ILE A 67 30.90 13.27 -3.88
C ILE A 67 29.93 13.94 -2.90
N ALA A 68 28.86 14.56 -3.41
CA ALA A 68 27.78 15.07 -2.58
C ALA A 68 27.16 13.91 -1.77
N MET A 69 26.90 14.15 -0.48
CA MET A 69 26.36 13.17 0.45
C MET A 69 25.42 13.82 1.45
N CYS A 70 24.35 13.17 1.79
CA CYS A 70 23.53 13.41 2.97
C CYS A 70 23.16 12.09 3.63
N GLY A 71 22.67 12.12 4.87
CA GLY A 71 22.33 10.90 5.58
C GLY A 71 21.22 11.11 6.61
N VAL A 72 20.47 10.05 6.86
CA VAL A 72 19.39 10.00 7.86
C VAL A 72 19.65 8.84 8.83
N PRO A 73 19.37 9.00 10.14
CA PRO A 73 19.58 7.91 11.10
C PRO A 73 18.65 6.72 10.76
N ALA A 74 19.21 5.52 10.78
CA ALA A 74 18.47 4.33 10.40
C ALA A 74 17.32 4.00 11.36
N HIS A 75 17.45 4.29 12.63
CA HIS A 75 16.39 4.05 13.63
C HIS A 75 15.18 4.99 13.51
N SER A 76 15.32 6.10 12.78
CA SER A 76 14.25 7.09 12.56
C SER A 76 14.00 7.37 11.07
N HIS A 77 14.49 6.52 10.18
CA HIS A 77 14.40 6.72 8.72
C HIS A 77 12.98 6.84 8.20
N GLU A 78 11.99 6.21 8.85
CA GLU A 78 10.59 6.25 8.42
C GLU A 78 10.05 7.68 8.31
N ALA A 79 10.37 8.56 9.26
CA ALA A 79 9.91 9.95 9.21
C ALA A 79 10.46 10.73 7.99
N TYR A 80 11.70 10.44 7.60
CA TYR A 80 12.32 11.02 6.40
C TYR A 80 11.75 10.39 5.13
N LEU A 81 11.55 9.07 5.14
CA LEU A 81 10.91 8.34 4.05
C LEU A 81 9.51 8.91 3.76
N ALA A 82 8.69 9.16 4.79
CA ALA A 82 7.38 9.78 4.67
C ALA A 82 7.43 11.09 3.90
N ARG A 83 8.39 11.96 4.21
CA ARG A 83 8.54 13.27 3.55
C ARG A 83 8.93 13.13 2.08
N LEU A 84 9.82 12.20 1.75
CA LEU A 84 10.22 11.93 0.37
C LEU A 84 9.07 11.35 -0.46
N ILE A 85 8.35 10.36 0.08
CA ILE A 85 7.20 9.77 -0.61
C ILE A 85 6.09 10.81 -0.81
N LYS A 86 5.79 11.63 0.20
CA LYS A 86 4.82 12.72 0.09
C LYS A 86 5.23 13.78 -0.94
N ALA A 87 6.52 13.97 -1.17
CA ALA A 87 7.05 14.85 -2.21
C ALA A 87 7.08 14.18 -3.61
N GLY A 88 6.52 12.97 -3.75
CA GLY A 88 6.42 12.25 -5.03
C GLY A 88 7.65 11.41 -5.40
N HIS A 89 8.62 11.26 -4.49
CA HIS A 89 9.82 10.45 -4.76
C HIS A 89 9.57 8.98 -4.47
N ARG A 90 10.22 8.12 -5.25
CA ARG A 90 10.35 6.68 -5.00
C ARG A 90 11.67 6.45 -4.28
N VAL A 91 11.70 5.54 -3.31
CA VAL A 91 12.89 5.28 -2.49
C VAL A 91 13.23 3.80 -2.50
N ALA A 92 14.42 3.44 -2.98
CA ALA A 92 14.97 2.11 -2.84
C ALA A 92 15.78 2.00 -1.54
N ILE A 93 15.52 0.97 -0.77
CA ILE A 93 16.25 0.70 0.48
C ILE A 93 17.25 -0.41 0.22
N ALA A 94 18.54 -0.08 0.32
CA ALA A 94 19.62 -1.05 0.26
C ALA A 94 20.14 -1.31 1.69
N ASP A 95 20.04 -2.57 2.11
CA ASP A 95 20.53 -3.00 3.42
C ASP A 95 21.57 -4.10 3.29
N GLN A 96 22.22 -4.45 4.37
CA GLN A 96 23.27 -5.47 4.44
C GLN A 96 22.64 -6.85 4.22
N THR A 97 23.16 -7.59 3.24
CA THR A 97 22.71 -8.97 2.92
C THR A 97 23.60 -10.03 3.58
N GLU A 98 24.67 -9.60 4.25
CA GLU A 98 25.57 -10.44 5.04
C GLU A 98 26.03 -9.70 6.30
N THR A 99 26.40 -10.44 7.33
CA THR A 99 27.00 -9.84 8.53
C THR A 99 28.45 -9.43 8.29
N PRO A 100 29.02 -8.49 9.08
CA PRO A 100 30.43 -8.14 9.01
C PRO A 100 31.37 -9.34 9.19
N GLU A 101 30.95 -10.34 9.99
CA GLU A 101 31.71 -11.57 10.20
C GLU A 101 31.72 -12.47 8.95
N GLN A 102 30.58 -12.56 8.26
CA GLN A 102 30.49 -13.29 6.98
C GLN A 102 31.33 -12.62 5.91
N ALA A 103 31.25 -11.28 5.79
CA ALA A 103 32.10 -10.51 4.89
C ALA A 103 33.59 -10.76 5.15
N LYS A 104 34.00 -10.74 6.43
CA LYS A 104 35.38 -11.02 6.84
C LYS A 104 35.84 -12.42 6.47
N LYS A 105 34.96 -13.44 6.63
CA LYS A 105 35.26 -14.82 6.22
C LYS A 105 35.42 -14.96 4.69
N ARG A 106 34.63 -14.19 3.91
CA ARG A 106 34.66 -14.22 2.44
C ARG A 106 35.90 -13.53 1.84
N GLY A 107 36.33 -12.40 2.41
CA GLY A 107 37.36 -11.58 1.76
C GLY A 107 38.38 -10.92 2.73
N GLY A 108 38.50 -11.43 3.96
CA GLY A 108 39.46 -10.90 4.96
C GLY A 108 38.98 -9.62 5.65
N SER A 109 39.85 -9.02 6.45
CA SER A 109 39.51 -7.87 7.30
C SER A 109 39.14 -6.57 6.55
N LYS A 110 39.43 -6.49 5.26
CA LYS A 110 39.13 -5.35 4.37
C LYS A 110 37.92 -5.60 3.47
N ALA A 111 37.24 -6.75 3.61
CA ALA A 111 36.08 -7.06 2.78
C ALA A 111 34.93 -6.07 3.06
N LEU A 112 34.39 -5.48 2.01
CA LEU A 112 33.20 -4.67 2.09
C LEU A 112 31.98 -5.58 2.35
N VAL A 113 31.13 -5.24 3.32
CA VAL A 113 29.87 -5.95 3.57
C VAL A 113 28.97 -5.81 2.34
N ALA A 114 28.47 -6.93 1.84
CA ALA A 114 27.56 -6.96 0.71
C ALA A 114 26.22 -6.28 1.09
N ARG A 115 25.67 -5.53 0.15
CA ARG A 115 24.36 -4.91 0.25
C ARG A 115 23.54 -5.22 -0.97
N GLY A 116 22.25 -5.35 -0.77
CA GLY A 116 21.27 -5.52 -1.83
C GLY A 116 20.10 -4.60 -1.62
N ILE A 117 19.35 -4.32 -2.67
CA ILE A 117 18.06 -3.67 -2.54
C ILE A 117 17.13 -4.67 -1.89
N VAL A 118 16.58 -4.31 -0.73
CA VAL A 118 15.63 -5.15 0.00
C VAL A 118 14.19 -4.74 -0.26
N ARG A 119 13.98 -3.52 -0.76
CA ARG A 119 12.66 -2.98 -1.03
C ARG A 119 12.72 -1.69 -1.82
N VAL A 120 11.69 -1.45 -2.65
CA VAL A 120 11.35 -0.15 -3.20
C VAL A 120 10.05 0.33 -2.55
N VAL A 121 10.09 1.55 -2.00
CA VAL A 121 8.95 2.20 -1.33
C VAL A 121 8.42 3.30 -2.23
N THR A 122 7.12 3.26 -2.48
CA THR A 122 6.39 4.22 -3.30
C THR A 122 5.09 4.62 -2.59
N ALA A 123 4.36 5.59 -3.11
CA ALA A 123 3.10 6.03 -2.52
C ALA A 123 2.09 4.88 -2.37
N GLY A 124 2.00 3.97 -3.36
CA GLY A 124 1.08 2.82 -3.35
C GLY A 124 1.59 1.61 -2.56
N THR A 125 2.88 1.57 -2.17
CA THR A 125 3.47 0.40 -1.49
C THR A 125 3.78 0.62 -0.01
N LEU A 126 3.11 1.58 0.62
CA LEU A 126 3.27 1.87 2.05
C LEU A 126 2.59 0.81 2.93
N THR A 127 3.27 0.40 3.98
CA THR A 127 2.74 -0.48 5.03
C THR A 127 2.99 0.03 6.44
N GLU A 128 3.90 0.99 6.59
CA GLU A 128 4.26 1.61 7.86
C GLU A 128 3.11 2.47 8.38
N GLU A 129 2.71 2.23 9.64
CA GLU A 129 1.60 2.95 10.29
C GLU A 129 1.84 4.48 10.32
N ALA A 130 3.09 4.88 10.54
CA ALA A 130 3.47 6.30 10.59
C ALA A 130 3.37 7.03 9.24
N LEU A 131 3.33 6.29 8.13
CA LEU A 131 3.26 6.84 6.78
C LEU A 131 1.84 6.85 6.20
N LEU A 132 0.93 6.11 6.81
CA LEU A 132 -0.44 5.92 6.35
C LEU A 132 -1.42 6.81 7.11
N ASP A 133 -2.40 7.38 6.41
CA ASP A 133 -3.57 7.92 7.07
C ASP A 133 -4.41 6.77 7.64
N ALA A 134 -4.66 6.80 8.95
CA ALA A 134 -5.47 5.77 9.61
C ALA A 134 -6.91 5.70 9.04
N ARG A 135 -7.42 6.81 8.53
CA ARG A 135 -8.81 6.98 8.08
C ARG A 135 -9.00 6.89 6.56
N ALA A 136 -7.91 6.77 5.79
CA ALA A 136 -7.93 6.61 4.34
C ALA A 136 -7.36 5.25 3.91
N ALA A 137 -7.89 4.68 2.84
CA ALA A 137 -7.28 3.54 2.14
C ALA A 137 -6.07 4.03 1.34
N ASN A 138 -5.09 3.17 1.13
CA ASN A 138 -3.89 3.48 0.35
C ASN A 138 -3.88 2.62 -0.91
N TRP A 139 -4.66 3.01 -1.90
CA TRP A 139 -4.83 2.24 -3.11
C TRP A 139 -3.63 2.34 -4.06
N LEU A 140 -3.08 1.21 -4.42
CA LEU A 140 -2.25 1.01 -5.60
C LEU A 140 -3.15 0.45 -6.70
N VAL A 141 -3.19 1.12 -7.85
CA VAL A 141 -4.09 0.75 -8.95
C VAL A 141 -3.28 0.44 -10.20
N ALA A 142 -3.56 -0.70 -10.84
CA ALA A 142 -3.06 -1.00 -12.18
C ALA A 142 -4.22 -1.01 -13.17
N ILE A 143 -4.00 -0.46 -14.37
CA ILE A 143 -4.97 -0.41 -15.46
C ILE A 143 -4.45 -1.12 -16.69
N ALA A 144 -5.34 -1.81 -17.41
CA ALA A 144 -5.00 -2.48 -18.67
C ALA A 144 -6.18 -2.40 -19.66
N GLU A 145 -5.92 -1.97 -20.87
CA GLU A 145 -6.93 -1.89 -21.92
C GLU A 145 -6.94 -3.17 -22.77
N THR A 146 -8.14 -3.67 -23.06
CA THR A 146 -8.36 -4.77 -24.00
C THR A 146 -9.70 -4.57 -24.70
N GLY A 147 -9.67 -4.32 -26.02
CA GLY A 147 -10.88 -4.26 -26.84
C GLY A 147 -11.86 -3.14 -26.46
N GLY A 148 -11.38 -1.99 -26.03
CA GLY A 148 -12.19 -0.83 -25.62
C GLY A 148 -12.73 -0.91 -24.19
N MET A 149 -12.43 -2.00 -23.48
CA MET A 149 -12.68 -2.15 -22.05
C MET A 149 -11.39 -2.00 -21.27
N VAL A 150 -11.47 -1.44 -20.08
CA VAL A 150 -10.34 -1.24 -19.17
C VAL A 150 -10.54 -2.11 -17.94
N GLY A 151 -9.61 -3.03 -17.73
CA GLY A 151 -9.47 -3.74 -16.46
C GLY A 151 -8.77 -2.83 -15.45
N ILE A 152 -9.25 -2.86 -14.22
CA ILE A 152 -8.70 -2.13 -13.08
C ILE A 152 -8.46 -3.14 -11.97
N ALA A 153 -7.22 -3.23 -11.51
CA ALA A 153 -6.83 -3.99 -10.32
C ALA A 153 -6.37 -3.02 -9.25
N ALA A 154 -7.01 -3.04 -8.08
CA ALA A 154 -6.73 -2.14 -6.97
C ALA A 154 -6.36 -2.93 -5.71
N ALA A 155 -5.22 -2.62 -5.09
CA ALA A 155 -4.79 -3.22 -3.84
C ALA A 155 -4.44 -2.16 -2.78
N ASP A 156 -4.96 -2.33 -1.57
CA ASP A 156 -4.43 -1.69 -0.37
C ASP A 156 -3.57 -2.71 0.37
N ILE A 157 -2.27 -2.68 0.11
CA ILE A 157 -1.34 -3.66 0.68
C ILE A 157 -1.17 -3.53 2.19
N SER A 158 -1.59 -2.40 2.79
CA SER A 158 -1.57 -2.23 4.23
C SER A 158 -2.59 -3.11 4.95
N THR A 159 -3.67 -3.48 4.26
CA THR A 159 -4.75 -4.33 4.78
C THR A 159 -4.89 -5.65 4.03
N GLY A 160 -4.18 -5.79 2.91
CA GLY A 160 -4.32 -6.91 1.98
C GLY A 160 -5.57 -6.85 1.12
N ARG A 161 -6.37 -5.79 1.17
CA ARG A 161 -7.57 -5.66 0.35
C ARG A 161 -7.21 -5.63 -1.13
N PHE A 162 -7.89 -6.47 -1.94
CA PHE A 162 -7.63 -6.61 -3.36
C PHE A 162 -8.95 -6.67 -4.12
N GLU A 163 -9.15 -5.73 -5.04
CA GLU A 163 -10.35 -5.60 -5.87
C GLU A 163 -9.99 -5.62 -7.35
N ILE A 164 -10.83 -6.26 -8.15
CA ILE A 164 -10.67 -6.33 -9.60
C ILE A 164 -12.01 -5.94 -10.23
N MET A 165 -11.97 -5.11 -11.27
CA MET A 165 -13.15 -4.66 -11.99
C MET A 165 -12.83 -4.35 -13.44
N GLU A 166 -13.86 -4.20 -14.25
CA GLU A 166 -13.79 -3.76 -15.63
C GLU A 166 -14.78 -2.63 -15.87
N CYS A 167 -14.37 -1.65 -16.67
CA CYS A 167 -15.25 -0.56 -17.10
C CYS A 167 -14.97 -0.19 -18.58
N PRO A 168 -15.91 0.47 -19.27
CA PRO A 168 -15.63 1.11 -20.53
C PRO A 168 -14.53 2.17 -20.39
N ALA A 169 -13.70 2.36 -21.41
CA ALA A 169 -12.62 3.34 -21.39
C ALA A 169 -13.12 4.77 -21.03
N ALA A 170 -14.32 5.14 -21.49
CA ALA A 170 -14.93 6.43 -21.16
C ALA A 170 -15.28 6.60 -19.66
N SER A 171 -15.33 5.53 -18.89
CA SER A 171 -15.64 5.55 -17.44
C SER A 171 -14.39 5.46 -16.57
N LEU A 172 -13.19 5.34 -17.16
CA LEU A 172 -11.94 5.15 -16.39
C LEU A 172 -11.70 6.29 -15.40
N ASP A 173 -11.86 7.53 -15.83
CA ASP A 173 -11.62 8.70 -14.97
C ASP A 173 -12.58 8.72 -13.77
N ALA A 174 -13.83 8.31 -13.96
CA ALA A 174 -14.80 8.20 -12.86
C ALA A 174 -14.40 7.13 -11.84
N GLU A 175 -13.90 5.97 -12.31
CA GLU A 175 -13.43 4.90 -11.44
C GLU A 175 -12.14 5.25 -10.71
N LEU A 176 -11.18 5.91 -11.37
CA LEU A 176 -9.98 6.41 -10.72
C LEU A 176 -10.31 7.49 -9.68
N ALA A 177 -11.21 8.43 -10.01
CA ALA A 177 -11.67 9.44 -9.06
C ALA A 177 -12.42 8.84 -7.85
N ARG A 178 -13.11 7.69 -8.04
CA ARG A 178 -13.75 6.93 -6.97
C ARG A 178 -12.74 6.25 -6.04
N LEU A 179 -11.71 5.64 -6.62
CA LEU A 179 -10.67 4.92 -5.86
C LEU A 179 -9.71 5.89 -5.16
N ASP A 180 -9.48 7.07 -5.73
CA ASP A 180 -8.49 8.06 -5.26
C ASP A 180 -7.11 7.39 -5.01
N PRO A 181 -6.48 6.81 -6.06
CA PRO A 181 -5.29 6.00 -5.90
C PRO A 181 -4.10 6.84 -5.42
N ALA A 182 -3.34 6.32 -4.47
CA ALA A 182 -2.05 6.89 -4.08
C ALA A 182 -1.00 6.72 -5.19
N GLU A 183 -1.15 5.70 -6.02
CA GLU A 183 -0.28 5.43 -7.17
C GLU A 183 -1.04 4.64 -8.23
N THR A 184 -0.87 5.04 -9.50
CA THR A 184 -1.44 4.34 -10.66
C THR A 184 -0.32 3.74 -11.51
N ILE A 185 -0.54 2.52 -12.00
CA ILE A 185 0.38 1.78 -12.87
C ILE A 185 -0.32 1.51 -14.20
N ALA A 186 0.39 1.74 -15.29
CA ALA A 186 -0.07 1.38 -16.63
C ALA A 186 1.05 0.70 -17.42
N ALA A 187 0.69 -0.07 -18.43
CA ALA A 187 1.68 -0.63 -19.35
C ALA A 187 2.38 0.50 -20.13
N ASP A 188 3.67 0.37 -20.35
CA ASP A 188 4.42 1.29 -21.19
C ASP A 188 3.76 1.42 -22.59
N GLY A 189 3.57 2.67 -23.03
CA GLY A 189 2.87 3.01 -24.27
C GLY A 189 1.34 2.81 -24.22
N SER A 190 0.71 2.71 -23.04
CA SER A 190 -0.74 2.78 -22.92
C SER A 190 -1.25 4.18 -23.21
N ALA A 191 -2.24 4.28 -24.12
CA ALA A 191 -2.86 5.57 -24.47
C ALA A 191 -3.80 6.10 -23.36
N LEU A 192 -4.22 5.24 -22.43
CA LEU A 192 -5.13 5.58 -21.33
C LEU A 192 -4.40 5.82 -20.00
N ALA A 193 -3.06 5.79 -20.01
CA ALA A 193 -2.28 6.05 -18.80
C ALA A 193 -2.49 7.49 -18.33
N PRO A 194 -2.90 7.74 -17.05
CA PRO A 194 -2.85 9.06 -16.45
C PRO A 194 -1.44 9.66 -16.55
N ALA A 195 -1.35 10.99 -16.59
CA ALA A 195 -0.08 11.68 -16.78
C ALA A 195 0.97 11.41 -15.67
N ASP A 196 0.52 11.09 -14.49
CA ASP A 196 1.29 10.75 -13.30
C ASP A 196 1.45 9.25 -13.06
N ALA A 197 0.91 8.39 -13.96
CA ALA A 197 1.01 6.95 -13.83
C ALA A 197 2.47 6.47 -13.98
N TYR A 198 2.83 5.48 -13.18
CA TYR A 198 4.06 4.74 -13.40
C TYR A 198 3.90 3.80 -14.60
N LEU A 199 4.78 3.95 -15.59
CA LEU A 199 4.78 3.11 -16.79
C LEU A 199 5.65 1.87 -16.53
N ALA A 200 5.00 0.71 -16.45
CA ALA A 200 5.64 -0.57 -16.21
C ALA A 200 5.79 -1.39 -17.50
N PRO A 201 6.76 -2.33 -17.56
CA PRO A 201 6.96 -3.19 -18.71
C PRO A 201 5.69 -3.95 -19.10
N ARG A 202 5.39 -3.99 -20.41
CA ARG A 202 4.17 -4.63 -20.95
C ARG A 202 4.03 -6.10 -20.62
N GLU A 203 5.14 -6.80 -20.46
CA GLU A 203 5.18 -8.23 -20.14
C GLU A 203 4.46 -8.54 -18.82
N GLY A 204 4.44 -7.59 -17.88
CA GLY A 204 3.69 -7.73 -16.62
C GLY A 204 2.18 -7.83 -16.81
N PHE A 205 1.66 -7.32 -17.93
CA PHE A 205 0.22 -7.25 -18.23
C PHE A 205 -0.29 -8.41 -19.10
N ASP A 206 0.47 -9.50 -19.21
CA ASP A 206 -0.01 -10.71 -19.91
C ASP A 206 -1.10 -11.41 -19.09
N SER A 207 -2.32 -11.50 -19.67
CA SER A 207 -3.51 -12.02 -18.97
C SER A 207 -3.40 -13.51 -18.64
N LEU A 208 -2.74 -14.33 -19.49
CA LEU A 208 -2.58 -15.76 -19.24
C LEU A 208 -1.53 -16.03 -18.16
N ALA A 209 -0.45 -15.26 -18.16
CA ALA A 209 0.54 -15.32 -17.08
C ALA A 209 -0.05 -14.86 -15.76
N ALA A 210 -0.88 -13.80 -15.79
CA ALA A 210 -1.59 -13.27 -14.63
C ALA A 210 -2.54 -14.29 -14.00
N GLU A 211 -3.32 -15.00 -14.81
CA GLU A 211 -4.23 -16.05 -14.33
C GLU A 211 -3.48 -17.13 -13.55
N ARG A 212 -2.37 -17.63 -14.11
CA ARG A 212 -1.52 -18.64 -13.45
C ARG A 212 -0.92 -18.12 -12.15
N ARG A 213 -0.51 -16.85 -12.13
CA ARG A 213 0.05 -16.21 -10.91
C ARG A 213 -1.00 -16.09 -9.82
N LEU A 214 -2.22 -15.67 -10.15
CA LEU A 214 -3.34 -15.60 -9.20
C LEU A 214 -3.71 -16.99 -8.68
N GLN A 215 -3.80 -18.02 -9.55
CA GLN A 215 -4.03 -19.39 -9.15
C GLN A 215 -2.96 -19.88 -8.16
N SER A 216 -1.68 -19.61 -8.47
CA SER A 216 -0.55 -19.96 -7.59
C SER A 216 -0.60 -19.20 -6.27
N LEU A 217 -0.88 -17.89 -6.30
CA LEU A 217 -0.93 -17.02 -5.12
C LEU A 217 -2.00 -17.47 -4.13
N PHE A 218 -3.18 -17.86 -4.63
CA PHE A 218 -4.31 -18.26 -3.79
C PHE A 218 -4.43 -19.79 -3.61
N GLY A 219 -3.53 -20.57 -4.22
CA GLY A 219 -3.52 -22.04 -4.09
C GLY A 219 -4.77 -22.71 -4.68
N VAL A 220 -5.33 -22.16 -5.78
CA VAL A 220 -6.55 -22.65 -6.42
C VAL A 220 -6.29 -23.17 -7.84
N ALA A 221 -7.08 -24.14 -8.29
CA ALA A 221 -6.96 -24.68 -9.64
C ALA A 221 -7.59 -23.77 -10.71
N THR A 222 -8.66 -23.04 -10.35
CA THR A 222 -9.36 -22.06 -11.21
C THR A 222 -9.72 -20.83 -10.40
N LEU A 223 -9.96 -19.72 -11.10
CA LEU A 223 -10.42 -18.46 -10.48
C LEU A 223 -11.95 -18.33 -10.47
N ASP A 224 -12.69 -19.32 -10.96
CA ASP A 224 -14.16 -19.26 -11.10
C ASP A 224 -14.87 -18.99 -9.76
N GLY A 225 -14.32 -19.52 -8.66
CA GLY A 225 -14.83 -19.28 -7.30
C GLY A 225 -14.76 -17.81 -6.85
N TYR A 226 -13.96 -16.99 -7.52
CA TYR A 226 -13.85 -15.54 -7.28
C TYR A 226 -14.63 -14.70 -8.30
N GLY A 227 -15.37 -15.32 -9.24
CA GLY A 227 -16.31 -14.65 -10.14
C GLY A 227 -15.95 -14.64 -11.63
N GLY A 228 -14.93 -15.37 -12.06
CA GLY A 228 -14.51 -15.46 -13.48
C GLY A 228 -14.09 -14.10 -14.06
N PHE A 229 -12.81 -13.88 -14.27
CA PHE A 229 -12.27 -12.58 -14.69
C PHE A 229 -12.13 -12.46 -16.21
N THR A 230 -12.35 -11.28 -16.77
CA THR A 230 -12.09 -10.95 -18.16
C THR A 230 -10.60 -10.85 -18.46
N ARG A 231 -10.24 -10.79 -19.74
CA ARG A 231 -8.83 -10.59 -20.14
C ARG A 231 -8.28 -9.24 -19.68
N ALA A 232 -9.10 -8.19 -19.70
CA ALA A 232 -8.68 -6.86 -19.24
C ALA A 232 -8.44 -6.87 -17.72
N GLU A 233 -9.36 -7.48 -16.95
CA GLU A 233 -9.26 -7.66 -15.50
C GLU A 233 -7.99 -8.44 -15.13
N LEU A 234 -7.72 -9.56 -15.81
CA LEU A 234 -6.51 -10.37 -15.58
C LEU A 234 -5.23 -9.61 -15.96
N ALA A 235 -5.24 -8.88 -17.07
CA ALA A 235 -4.07 -8.09 -17.47
C ALA A 235 -3.73 -7.02 -16.44
N ALA A 236 -4.73 -6.29 -15.93
CA ALA A 236 -4.52 -5.30 -14.88
C ALA A 236 -3.99 -5.94 -13.59
N ALA A 237 -4.57 -7.09 -13.17
CA ALA A 237 -4.09 -7.85 -12.02
C ALA A 237 -2.64 -8.33 -12.20
N GLY A 238 -2.29 -8.76 -13.41
CA GLY A 238 -0.91 -9.14 -13.77
C GLY A 238 0.08 -7.99 -13.59
N GLY A 239 -0.25 -6.81 -14.12
CA GLY A 239 0.55 -5.59 -13.97
C GLY A 239 0.75 -5.20 -12.51
N LEU A 240 -0.32 -5.24 -11.71
CA LEU A 240 -0.27 -4.98 -10.28
C LEU A 240 0.67 -5.96 -9.54
N LEU A 241 0.50 -7.27 -9.78
CA LEU A 241 1.33 -8.29 -9.13
C LEU A 241 2.80 -8.20 -9.56
N ALA A 242 3.06 -7.93 -10.85
CA ALA A 242 4.43 -7.76 -11.35
C ALA A 242 5.13 -6.57 -10.68
N TYR A 243 4.41 -5.46 -10.54
CA TYR A 243 4.91 -4.28 -9.85
C TYR A 243 5.19 -4.53 -8.37
N LEU A 244 4.25 -5.17 -7.66
CA LEU A 244 4.42 -5.50 -6.24
C LEU A 244 5.60 -6.44 -6.00
N GLU A 245 5.78 -7.44 -6.86
CA GLU A 245 6.92 -8.37 -6.80
C GLU A 245 8.24 -7.64 -7.05
N GLN A 246 8.29 -6.75 -8.03
CA GLN A 246 9.47 -5.91 -8.28
C GLN A 246 9.78 -5.02 -7.06
N ALA A 247 8.78 -4.34 -6.50
CA ALA A 247 8.95 -3.48 -5.33
C ALA A 247 9.37 -4.28 -4.09
N GLY A 248 8.87 -5.51 -3.93
CA GLY A 248 9.19 -6.44 -2.84
C GLY A 248 10.44 -7.30 -3.09
N GLN A 249 11.19 -7.07 -4.16
CA GLN A 249 12.39 -7.85 -4.53
C GLN A 249 12.11 -9.36 -4.61
N GLY A 250 11.05 -9.73 -5.31
CA GLY A 250 10.61 -11.11 -5.51
C GLY A 250 9.59 -11.60 -4.47
N ALA A 251 9.29 -10.81 -3.44
CA ALA A 251 8.27 -11.14 -2.45
C ALA A 251 6.98 -10.35 -2.71
N LEU A 252 5.85 -11.06 -2.73
CA LEU A 252 4.53 -10.42 -2.77
C LEU A 252 4.04 -10.12 -1.36
N PRO A 253 3.37 -8.96 -1.13
CA PRO A 253 2.69 -8.70 0.12
C PRO A 253 1.49 -9.64 0.28
N PHE A 254 0.96 -9.71 1.49
CA PHE A 254 -0.32 -10.37 1.71
C PHE A 254 -1.42 -9.68 0.93
N LEU A 255 -2.15 -10.45 0.13
CA LEU A 255 -3.37 -10.02 -0.55
C LEU A 255 -4.49 -11.01 -0.22
N GLN A 256 -5.65 -10.46 0.10
CA GLN A 256 -6.87 -11.25 0.23
C GLN A 256 -7.30 -11.77 -1.17
N PRO A 257 -8.07 -12.85 -1.24
CA PRO A 257 -8.68 -13.25 -2.50
C PRO A 257 -9.38 -12.06 -3.18
N PRO A 258 -9.26 -11.92 -4.51
CA PRO A 258 -9.78 -10.75 -5.19
C PRO A 258 -11.30 -10.68 -5.10
N GLY A 259 -11.79 -9.53 -4.62
CA GLY A 259 -13.20 -9.19 -4.71
C GLY A 259 -13.51 -8.65 -6.11
N ARG A 260 -14.35 -9.34 -6.88
CA ARG A 260 -14.84 -8.78 -8.14
C ARG A 260 -15.92 -7.75 -7.86
N ARG A 261 -15.75 -6.54 -8.40
CA ARG A 261 -16.79 -5.49 -8.39
C ARG A 261 -17.37 -5.33 -9.79
N ALA A 262 -18.70 -5.39 -9.90
CA ALA A 262 -19.38 -4.97 -11.11
C ALA A 262 -19.66 -3.47 -11.05
N SER A 263 -19.43 -2.76 -12.16
CA SER A 263 -19.73 -1.31 -12.25
C SER A 263 -21.21 -1.00 -12.00
N ALA A 264 -22.11 -1.98 -12.21
CA ALA A 264 -23.53 -1.85 -11.94
C ALA A 264 -23.90 -1.88 -10.43
N ASP A 265 -22.99 -2.33 -9.56
CA ASP A 265 -23.29 -2.50 -8.12
C ASP A 265 -23.35 -1.16 -7.37
N HIS A 266 -22.86 -0.08 -7.98
CA HIS A 266 -22.82 1.24 -7.38
C HIS A 266 -23.17 2.35 -8.37
N MET A 267 -23.57 3.51 -7.83
CA MET A 267 -23.86 4.68 -8.61
C MET A 267 -22.58 5.23 -9.25
N MET A 268 -22.59 5.34 -10.57
CA MET A 268 -21.51 5.98 -11.33
C MET A 268 -21.61 7.50 -11.14
N ILE A 269 -20.58 8.09 -10.55
CA ILE A 269 -20.45 9.53 -10.35
C ILE A 269 -19.18 9.94 -11.07
N ASP A 270 -19.29 10.77 -12.11
CA ASP A 270 -18.12 11.24 -12.84
C ASP A 270 -17.22 12.15 -11.96
N ALA A 271 -15.98 12.34 -12.38
CA ALA A 271 -14.97 13.05 -11.61
C ALA A 271 -15.39 14.51 -11.31
N ALA A 272 -15.97 15.22 -12.30
CA ALA A 272 -16.38 16.62 -12.16
C ALA A 272 -17.57 16.75 -11.19
N THR A 273 -18.55 15.84 -11.28
CA THR A 273 -19.67 15.79 -10.34
C THR A 273 -19.20 15.47 -8.92
N ARG A 274 -18.26 14.52 -8.77
CA ARG A 274 -17.67 14.15 -7.47
C ARG A 274 -16.97 15.33 -6.82
N GLU A 275 -16.16 16.05 -7.59
CA GLU A 275 -15.47 17.28 -7.13
C GLU A 275 -16.47 18.38 -6.78
N SER A 276 -17.46 18.62 -7.64
CA SER A 276 -18.49 19.66 -7.42
C SER A 276 -19.35 19.39 -6.18
N LEU A 277 -19.65 18.13 -5.88
CA LEU A 277 -20.40 17.72 -4.68
C LEU A 277 -19.52 17.61 -3.42
N GLU A 278 -18.21 17.75 -3.55
CA GLU A 278 -17.25 17.65 -2.44
C GLU A 278 -17.48 16.40 -1.59
N ILE A 279 -17.64 15.23 -2.23
CA ILE A 279 -18.08 14.01 -1.55
C ILE A 279 -17.04 13.55 -0.53
N THR A 280 -15.80 13.36 -0.97
CA THR A 280 -14.70 12.85 -0.12
C THR A 280 -13.61 13.89 0.14
N GLN A 281 -13.49 14.88 -0.76
CA GLN A 281 -12.51 15.96 -0.70
C GLN A 281 -13.21 17.30 -0.98
N ALA A 282 -12.76 18.35 -0.33
CA ALA A 282 -13.24 19.72 -0.58
C ALA A 282 -12.50 20.33 -1.79
N GLN A 283 -13.11 21.31 -2.48
CA GLN A 283 -12.48 22.05 -3.60
C GLN A 283 -11.19 22.76 -3.18
N ALA A 284 -11.06 23.16 -1.93
CA ALA A 284 -9.83 23.73 -1.37
C ALA A 284 -8.70 22.70 -1.17
N GLY A 285 -8.97 21.45 -1.48
CA GLY A 285 -8.07 20.31 -1.26
C GLY A 285 -8.22 19.70 0.13
N GLY A 286 -8.07 18.37 0.20
CA GLY A 286 -8.15 17.61 1.42
C GLY A 286 -9.57 17.35 1.92
N ARG A 287 -9.67 16.60 3.02
CA ARG A 287 -10.93 16.09 3.56
C ARG A 287 -11.79 17.15 4.23
N LYS A 288 -11.16 18.14 4.90
CA LYS A 288 -11.87 19.13 5.72
C LYS A 288 -12.83 19.97 4.87
N GLY A 289 -14.11 20.00 5.26
CA GLY A 289 -15.18 20.71 4.55
C GLY A 289 -15.96 19.84 3.56
N SER A 290 -15.54 18.59 3.30
CA SER A 290 -16.28 17.67 2.44
C SER A 290 -17.50 17.06 3.12
N LEU A 291 -18.40 16.41 2.34
CA LEU A 291 -19.50 15.62 2.87
C LEU A 291 -19.00 14.53 3.84
N LEU A 292 -17.92 13.84 3.47
CA LEU A 292 -17.30 12.84 4.33
C LEU A 292 -16.86 13.44 5.68
N ASP A 293 -16.27 14.63 5.70
CA ASP A 293 -15.89 15.30 6.94
C ASP A 293 -17.10 15.64 7.81
N ALA A 294 -18.18 16.09 7.17
CA ALA A 294 -19.42 16.47 7.87
C ALA A 294 -20.11 15.27 8.54
N VAL A 295 -20.10 14.08 7.91
CA VAL A 295 -20.84 12.89 8.41
C VAL A 295 -20.00 11.91 9.19
N ASP A 296 -18.66 11.91 9.04
CA ASP A 296 -17.81 10.92 9.70
C ASP A 296 -17.71 11.13 11.21
N ARG A 297 -18.33 10.20 11.92
CA ARG A 297 -18.27 10.07 13.38
C ARG A 297 -17.69 8.71 13.78
N SER A 298 -16.98 8.05 12.84
CA SER A 298 -16.35 6.77 13.10
C SER A 298 -15.31 6.85 14.22
N VAL A 299 -15.24 5.81 15.05
CA VAL A 299 -14.30 5.74 16.18
C VAL A 299 -13.10 4.82 15.90
N THR A 300 -13.09 4.14 14.72
CA THR A 300 -11.99 3.29 14.25
C THR A 300 -11.50 3.74 12.88
N GLY A 301 -10.22 3.52 12.58
CA GLY A 301 -9.67 3.77 11.24
C GLY A 301 -10.35 2.91 10.18
N ALA A 302 -10.56 1.61 10.45
CA ALA A 302 -11.26 0.70 9.54
C ALA A 302 -12.69 1.15 9.23
N GLY A 303 -13.44 1.61 10.24
CA GLY A 303 -14.79 2.16 10.05
C GLY A 303 -14.80 3.44 9.22
N ALA A 304 -13.81 4.33 9.42
CA ALA A 304 -13.67 5.54 8.62
C ALA A 304 -13.37 5.24 7.15
N ARG A 305 -12.47 4.26 6.89
CA ARG A 305 -12.19 3.80 5.51
C ARG A 305 -13.41 3.18 4.85
N LEU A 306 -14.21 2.40 5.58
CA LEU A 306 -15.46 1.84 5.07
C LEU A 306 -16.47 2.94 4.73
N LEU A 307 -16.69 3.90 5.61
CA LEU A 307 -17.60 5.02 5.37
C LEU A 307 -17.18 5.83 4.14
N ALA A 308 -15.90 6.11 4.00
CA ALA A 308 -15.35 6.80 2.82
C ALA A 308 -15.62 6.01 1.53
N ALA A 309 -15.40 4.70 1.56
CA ALA A 309 -15.67 3.82 0.42
C ALA A 309 -17.16 3.76 0.07
N ASP A 310 -18.06 3.70 1.06
CA ASP A 310 -19.51 3.69 0.85
C ASP A 310 -20.02 5.02 0.28
N LEU A 311 -19.50 6.15 0.72
CA LEU A 311 -19.83 7.46 0.16
C LEU A 311 -19.27 7.64 -1.26
N ALA A 312 -18.07 7.12 -1.52
CA ALA A 312 -17.46 7.18 -2.84
C ALA A 312 -18.18 6.28 -3.86
N ALA A 313 -18.86 5.23 -3.42
CA ALA A 313 -19.54 4.25 -4.26
C ALA A 313 -20.92 3.87 -3.66
N PRO A 314 -21.92 4.78 -3.70
CA PRO A 314 -23.25 4.50 -3.18
C PRO A 314 -23.88 3.31 -3.89
N LEU A 315 -24.51 2.41 -3.13
CA LEU A 315 -25.18 1.22 -3.69
C LEU A 315 -26.35 1.62 -4.58
N THR A 316 -26.65 0.78 -5.58
CA THR A 316 -27.81 0.91 -6.48
C THR A 316 -28.87 -0.14 -6.20
N ASP A 317 -28.51 -1.30 -5.64
CA ASP A 317 -29.44 -2.35 -5.27
C ASP A 317 -30.28 -1.95 -4.06
N ARG A 318 -31.59 -1.88 -4.25
CA ARG A 318 -32.54 -1.44 -3.23
C ARG A 318 -32.53 -2.35 -2.01
N ALA A 319 -32.45 -3.67 -2.20
CA ALA A 319 -32.51 -4.61 -1.08
C ALA A 319 -31.27 -4.48 -0.20
N ALA A 320 -30.09 -4.34 -0.80
CA ALA A 320 -28.85 -4.10 -0.08
C ALA A 320 -28.83 -2.75 0.66
N ILE A 321 -29.46 -1.71 0.09
CA ILE A 321 -29.63 -0.40 0.75
C ILE A 321 -30.54 -0.55 1.97
N GLU A 322 -31.71 -1.18 1.81
CA GLU A 322 -32.68 -1.36 2.91
C GLU A 322 -32.06 -2.17 4.06
N GLU A 323 -31.34 -3.26 3.79
CA GLU A 323 -30.63 -4.01 4.84
C GLU A 323 -29.63 -3.17 5.64
N ARG A 324 -28.91 -2.27 4.99
CA ARG A 324 -27.98 -1.34 5.70
C ARG A 324 -28.76 -0.32 6.53
N LEU A 325 -29.86 0.19 6.01
CA LEU A 325 -30.72 1.13 6.73
C LEU A 325 -31.38 0.48 7.95
N ASP A 326 -31.80 -0.78 7.85
CA ASP A 326 -32.35 -1.53 8.99
C ASP A 326 -31.30 -1.68 10.12
N LEU A 327 -30.03 -1.93 9.74
CA LEU A 327 -28.94 -1.99 10.73
C LEU A 327 -28.69 -0.61 11.38
N VAL A 328 -28.75 0.47 10.62
CA VAL A 328 -28.64 1.84 11.14
C VAL A 328 -29.80 2.15 12.09
N ALA A 329 -31.04 1.82 11.70
CA ALA A 329 -32.24 2.03 12.51
C ALA A 329 -32.18 1.28 13.85
N ALA A 330 -31.66 0.04 13.86
CA ALA A 330 -31.48 -0.74 15.09
C ALA A 330 -30.51 -0.04 16.08
N PHE A 331 -29.41 0.54 15.59
CA PHE A 331 -28.48 1.29 16.45
C PHE A 331 -28.95 2.71 16.77
N GLU A 332 -29.77 3.33 15.93
CA GLU A 332 -30.40 4.62 16.23
C GLU A 332 -31.42 4.47 17.36
N GLY A 333 -32.24 3.42 17.29
CA GLY A 333 -33.31 3.13 18.24
C GLY A 333 -32.81 2.78 19.66
N ASP A 334 -31.62 2.19 19.80
CA ASP A 334 -31.03 1.83 21.10
C ASP A 334 -29.74 2.66 21.38
N GLY A 335 -29.94 3.81 22.02
CA GLY A 335 -28.85 4.71 22.40
C GLY A 335 -27.86 4.09 23.41
N ALA A 336 -28.33 3.20 24.31
CA ALA A 336 -27.48 2.55 25.31
C ALA A 336 -26.58 1.48 24.65
N LEU A 337 -27.14 0.67 23.74
CA LEU A 337 -26.38 -0.27 22.92
C LEU A 337 -25.34 0.46 22.06
N ARG A 338 -25.77 1.52 21.37
CA ARG A 338 -24.89 2.34 20.51
C ARG A 338 -23.69 2.88 21.29
N GLU A 339 -23.88 3.43 22.48
CA GLU A 339 -22.77 3.97 23.28
C GLU A 339 -21.82 2.86 23.75
N ARG A 340 -22.34 1.71 24.23
CA ARG A 340 -21.52 0.55 24.59
C ARG A 340 -20.70 0.02 23.40
N LEU A 341 -21.35 -0.11 22.24
CA LEU A 341 -20.69 -0.52 21.01
C LEU A 341 -19.56 0.43 20.63
N ARG A 342 -19.83 1.74 20.64
CA ARG A 342 -18.82 2.76 20.36
C ARG A 342 -17.65 2.73 21.34
N GLN A 343 -17.92 2.47 22.60
CA GLN A 343 -16.87 2.33 23.62
C GLN A 343 -15.98 1.10 23.35
N SER A 344 -16.57 -0.07 23.05
CA SER A 344 -15.82 -1.26 22.66
C SER A 344 -14.99 -1.03 21.38
N LEU A 345 -15.57 -0.38 20.36
CA LEU A 345 -14.88 -0.07 19.12
C LEU A 345 -13.70 0.91 19.29
N ARG A 346 -13.74 1.85 20.26
CA ARG A 346 -12.59 2.74 20.53
C ARG A 346 -11.36 2.00 21.03
N ALA A 347 -11.55 0.87 21.69
CA ALA A 347 -10.45 0.03 22.18
C ALA A 347 -9.93 -0.94 21.10
N LEU A 348 -10.67 -1.12 20.00
CA LEU A 348 -10.33 -2.07 18.95
C LEU A 348 -9.14 -1.56 18.10
N PRO A 349 -8.03 -2.31 18.03
CA PRO A 349 -6.90 -1.98 17.17
C PRO A 349 -7.22 -2.20 15.68
N ASP A 350 -6.39 -1.67 14.80
CA ASP A 350 -6.48 -1.92 13.35
C ASP A 350 -5.85 -3.29 13.00
N VAL A 351 -6.63 -4.35 13.24
CA VAL A 351 -6.21 -5.75 13.05
C VAL A 351 -5.74 -6.00 11.61
N GLY A 352 -6.43 -5.42 10.61
CA GLY A 352 -6.08 -5.62 9.21
C GLY A 352 -4.68 -5.08 8.88
N ARG A 353 -4.34 -3.88 9.36
CA ARG A 353 -3.02 -3.29 9.16
C ARG A 353 -1.92 -3.99 9.98
N ALA A 354 -2.23 -4.41 11.20
CA ALA A 354 -1.28 -5.19 12.01
C ALA A 354 -0.95 -6.52 11.34
N LEU A 355 -1.96 -7.24 10.83
CA LEU A 355 -1.79 -8.49 10.09
C LEU A 355 -0.96 -8.27 8.81
N GLY A 356 -1.26 -7.22 8.03
CA GLY A 356 -0.51 -6.88 6.83
C GLY A 356 0.99 -6.69 7.09
N ARG A 357 1.35 -5.99 8.18
CA ARG A 357 2.76 -5.82 8.59
C ARG A 357 3.41 -7.14 9.03
N LEU A 358 2.70 -7.96 9.79
CA LEU A 358 3.21 -9.26 10.26
C LEU A 358 3.52 -10.19 9.08
N VAL A 359 2.59 -10.33 8.15
CA VAL A 359 2.78 -11.20 6.98
C VAL A 359 3.87 -10.67 6.04
N ALA A 360 4.01 -9.35 5.93
CA ALA A 360 5.10 -8.73 5.17
C ALA A 360 6.49 -8.86 5.84
N GLY A 361 6.59 -9.55 6.99
CA GLY A 361 7.85 -9.67 7.75
C GLY A 361 8.34 -8.38 8.39
N ARG A 362 7.45 -7.39 8.56
CA ARG A 362 7.71 -6.06 9.15
C ARG A 362 6.99 -5.84 10.46
N GLY A 363 6.31 -6.88 10.93
CA GLY A 363 5.58 -6.85 12.20
C GLY A 363 6.53 -6.74 13.39
N SER A 364 6.03 -6.08 14.41
CA SER A 364 6.67 -5.92 15.71
C SER A 364 5.92 -6.75 16.77
N PRO A 365 6.48 -6.95 17.97
CA PRO A 365 5.74 -7.53 19.10
C PRO A 365 4.44 -6.76 19.42
N ARG A 366 4.40 -5.44 19.15
CA ARG A 366 3.21 -4.63 19.31
C ARG A 366 2.10 -5.04 18.32
N ASP A 367 2.46 -5.38 17.08
CA ASP A 367 1.50 -5.83 16.06
C ASP A 367 0.87 -7.17 16.44
N LEU A 368 1.66 -8.10 17.01
CA LEU A 368 1.14 -9.35 17.57
C LEU A 368 0.17 -9.08 18.73
N GLY A 369 0.51 -8.16 19.63
CA GLY A 369 -0.38 -7.72 20.70
C GLY A 369 -1.67 -7.12 20.16
N GLN A 370 -1.60 -6.27 19.13
CA GLN A 370 -2.78 -5.70 18.47
C GLN A 370 -3.65 -6.78 17.83
N LEU A 371 -3.06 -7.79 17.21
CA LEU A 371 -3.81 -8.91 16.62
C LEU A 371 -4.55 -9.70 17.69
N ARG A 372 -3.86 -10.11 18.78
CA ARG A 372 -4.45 -10.80 19.93
C ARG A 372 -5.61 -9.99 20.52
N ASP A 373 -5.36 -8.73 20.89
CA ASP A 373 -6.35 -7.86 21.53
C ASP A 373 -7.56 -7.62 20.62
N GLY A 374 -7.34 -7.51 19.31
CA GLY A 374 -8.41 -7.35 18.34
C GLY A 374 -9.28 -8.59 18.17
N LEU A 375 -8.68 -9.79 18.19
CA LEU A 375 -9.41 -11.05 18.16
C LEU A 375 -10.23 -11.26 19.45
N ASP A 376 -9.65 -10.96 20.62
CA ASP A 376 -10.35 -11.02 21.90
C ASP A 376 -11.55 -10.05 21.95
N GLN A 377 -11.36 -8.80 21.53
CA GLN A 377 -12.44 -7.82 21.40
C GLN A 377 -13.54 -8.27 20.41
N GLY A 378 -13.20 -9.08 19.41
CA GLY A 378 -14.17 -9.69 18.49
C GLY A 378 -15.19 -10.54 19.25
N TYR A 379 -14.76 -11.36 20.22
CA TYR A 379 -15.68 -12.15 21.07
C TYR A 379 -16.58 -11.24 21.92
N ALA A 380 -16.03 -10.18 22.52
CA ALA A 380 -16.82 -9.25 23.32
C ALA A 380 -17.88 -8.52 22.45
N LEU A 381 -17.53 -8.18 21.20
CA LEU A 381 -18.47 -7.60 20.24
C LEU A 381 -19.55 -8.61 19.83
N HIS A 382 -19.20 -9.87 19.61
CA HIS A 382 -20.17 -10.93 19.32
C HIS A 382 -21.20 -11.06 20.46
N GLU A 383 -20.76 -11.13 21.72
CA GLU A 383 -21.63 -11.21 22.90
C GLU A 383 -22.55 -9.97 23.02
N LEU A 384 -22.00 -8.78 22.80
CA LEU A 384 -22.76 -7.54 22.88
C LEU A 384 -23.84 -7.50 21.79
N LEU A 385 -23.47 -7.75 20.54
CA LEU A 385 -24.34 -7.66 19.37
C LEU A 385 -25.31 -8.84 19.27
N GLY A 386 -24.97 -10.00 19.82
CA GLY A 386 -25.84 -11.18 19.89
C GLY A 386 -27.11 -10.97 20.71
N ARG A 387 -27.16 -9.90 21.53
CA ARG A 387 -28.32 -9.56 22.38
C ARG A 387 -29.31 -8.59 21.72
N VAL A 388 -29.04 -8.18 20.48
CA VAL A 388 -29.93 -7.30 19.72
C VAL A 388 -31.19 -8.06 19.34
N ASP A 389 -32.38 -7.49 19.67
CA ASP A 389 -33.70 -8.06 19.38
C ASP A 389 -34.70 -6.94 19.09
N PRO A 390 -35.38 -6.91 17.92
CA PRO A 390 -35.18 -7.80 16.79
C PRO A 390 -33.82 -7.57 16.11
N ARG A 391 -33.24 -8.65 15.62
CA ARG A 391 -31.93 -8.61 14.97
C ARG A 391 -32.07 -8.36 13.47
N PRO A 392 -31.42 -7.32 12.91
CA PRO A 392 -31.40 -7.09 11.46
C PRO A 392 -30.69 -8.22 10.72
N PRO A 393 -31.16 -8.63 9.51
CA PRO A 393 -30.57 -9.73 8.74
C PRO A 393 -29.08 -9.55 8.44
N LEU A 394 -28.63 -8.31 8.19
CA LEU A 394 -27.22 -8.02 7.99
C LEU A 394 -26.38 -8.36 9.23
N LEU A 395 -26.89 -8.07 10.43
CA LEU A 395 -26.19 -8.39 11.68
C LEU A 395 -26.10 -9.90 11.90
N ASP A 396 -27.13 -10.67 11.56
CA ASP A 396 -27.10 -12.15 11.63
C ASP A 396 -25.99 -12.73 10.75
N ARG A 397 -25.74 -12.16 9.58
CA ARG A 397 -24.66 -12.60 8.69
C ARG A 397 -23.27 -12.18 9.16
N LEU A 398 -23.17 -11.09 9.92
CA LEU A 398 -21.88 -10.58 10.41
C LEU A 398 -21.41 -11.31 11.69
N LEU A 399 -22.33 -11.65 12.59
CA LEU A 399 -22.01 -12.22 13.91
C LEU A 399 -21.08 -13.45 13.86
N PRO A 400 -21.30 -14.46 12.99
CA PRO A 400 -20.44 -15.64 12.94
C PRO A 400 -18.98 -15.33 12.58
N ARG A 401 -18.73 -14.18 11.93
CA ARG A 401 -17.38 -13.77 11.49
C ARG A 401 -16.47 -13.30 12.65
N PHE A 402 -17.04 -13.03 13.82
CA PHE A 402 -16.28 -12.68 15.03
C PHE A 402 -15.74 -13.89 15.77
N LEU A 403 -16.13 -15.12 15.38
CA LEU A 403 -15.80 -16.36 16.07
C LEU A 403 -14.75 -17.18 15.31
N GLY A 404 -14.20 -18.20 15.98
CA GLY A 404 -13.32 -19.19 15.34
C GLY A 404 -11.82 -18.96 15.58
N HIS A 405 -11.43 -17.91 16.30
CA HIS A 405 -10.02 -17.54 16.48
C HIS A 405 -9.49 -17.74 17.92
N GLY A 406 -10.25 -18.38 18.84
CA GLY A 406 -9.90 -18.52 20.25
C GLY A 406 -8.54 -19.18 20.48
N ALA A 407 -8.23 -20.23 19.73
CA ALA A 407 -6.94 -20.92 19.83
C ALA A 407 -5.72 -20.04 19.50
N LEU A 408 -5.91 -18.94 18.75
CA LEU A 408 -4.85 -17.96 18.46
C LEU A 408 -4.68 -16.91 19.56
N VAL A 409 -5.73 -16.68 20.35
CA VAL A 409 -5.69 -15.71 21.46
C VAL A 409 -4.95 -16.31 22.67
N ASP A 410 -5.05 -17.63 22.86
CA ASP A 410 -4.44 -18.36 23.97
C ASP A 410 -2.95 -18.67 23.77
N GLN A 411 -2.40 -18.49 22.58
CA GLN A 411 -0.99 -18.65 22.23
C GLN A 411 -0.19 -17.37 22.46
#